data_c50be3ea780eda443a2c4d9433ffac17
#
_entry.id   c50be3ea780eda443a2c4d9433ffac17
#
_cell.length_a   1.000
_cell.length_b   1.000
_cell.length_c   1.000
_cell.angle_alpha   90.00
_cell.angle_beta   90.00
_cell.angle_gamma   90.00
#
_symmetry.space_group_name_H-M   'P 1'
#
loop_
_entity.id
_entity.type
_entity.pdbx_description
1 polymer ?
#
loop_
_entity_poly.entity_id
_entity_poly.type
_entity_poly.pdbx_seq_one_letter_code
_entity_poly.pdbx_strand_id
1 'polypeptide(L)'
;MHHRLLICLCIITFSSKISAAEDLLRSVAQVRITGYEVEFKNPWQRGSGSTSYGSAVLINGDRLITNAHVIAEALRIEVKRGDSDRWYQATIDKVGDASDLALLVVADNSFYKSSKPVTLGKNIPVGSDVM
;
A
#
# COMPACT_ATOMS: atom_id res chain seq x y z
N MET A 1 -37.43 25.98 15.84
CA MET A 1 -36.14 26.53 15.37
C MET A 1 -34.90 25.69 15.80
N HIS A 2 -34.97 25.00 16.95
CA HIS A 2 -33.82 24.22 17.47
C HIS A 2 -33.56 22.87 16.74
N HIS A 3 -34.55 22.24 16.14
CA HIS A 3 -34.42 20.96 15.42
C HIS A 3 -33.62 21.07 14.12
N ARG A 4 -33.64 22.20 13.45
CA ARG A 4 -32.87 22.42 12.21
C ARG A 4 -31.37 22.58 12.46
N LEU A 5 -31.00 23.12 13.62
CA LEU A 5 -29.57 23.33 14.00
C LEU A 5 -28.88 22.01 14.37
N LEU A 6 -29.61 21.08 15.03
CA LEU A 6 -29.08 19.77 15.40
C LEU A 6 -28.83 18.88 14.20
N ILE A 7 -29.70 18.91 13.18
CA ILE A 7 -29.53 18.13 11.94
C ILE A 7 -28.31 18.63 11.16
N CYS A 8 -28.09 19.94 11.10
CA CYS A 8 -26.94 20.53 10.42
C CYS A 8 -25.59 20.14 11.09
N LEU A 9 -25.57 20.07 12.42
CA LEU A 9 -24.39 19.67 13.19
C LEU A 9 -24.03 18.18 12.99
N CYS A 10 -25.00 17.29 12.92
CA CYS A 10 -24.79 15.86 12.62
C CYS A 10 -24.26 15.63 11.20
N ILE A 11 -24.70 16.42 10.21
CA ILE A 11 -24.24 16.29 8.82
C ILE A 11 -22.76 16.71 8.71
N ILE A 12 -22.34 17.76 9.42
CA ILE A 12 -20.95 18.25 9.38
C ILE A 12 -19.99 17.23 10.01
N THR A 13 -20.36 16.57 11.10
CA THR A 13 -19.51 15.57 11.75
C THR A 13 -19.40 14.27 10.95
N PHE A 14 -20.40 13.91 10.18
CA PHE A 14 -20.39 12.73 9.29
C PHE A 14 -19.50 12.98 8.07
N SER A 15 -19.49 14.19 7.51
CA SER A 15 -18.67 14.55 6.34
C SER A 15 -17.18 14.48 6.61
N SER A 16 -16.72 14.82 7.83
CA SER A 16 -15.29 14.76 8.18
C SER A 16 -14.73 13.35 8.28
N LYS A 17 -15.53 12.37 8.69
CA LYS A 17 -15.11 10.95 8.76
C LYS A 17 -14.99 10.30 7.39
N ILE A 18 -15.82 10.69 6.43
CA ILE A 18 -15.74 10.20 5.05
C ILE A 18 -14.44 10.67 4.39
N SER A 19 -14.06 11.93 4.56
CA SER A 19 -12.83 12.48 3.99
C SER A 19 -11.57 11.76 4.50
N ALA A 20 -11.51 11.42 5.78
CA ALA A 20 -10.36 10.70 6.35
C ALA A 20 -10.21 9.27 5.79
N ALA A 21 -11.32 8.58 5.54
CA ALA A 21 -11.30 7.24 4.94
C ALA A 21 -10.83 7.27 3.47
N GLU A 22 -11.24 8.26 2.70
CA GLU A 22 -10.76 8.44 1.32
C GLU A 22 -9.27 8.75 1.25
N ASP A 23 -8.76 9.55 2.16
CA ASP A 23 -7.34 9.87 2.27
C ASP A 23 -6.51 8.62 2.56
N LEU A 24 -7.02 7.73 3.43
CA LEU A 24 -6.35 6.47 3.74
C LEU A 24 -6.28 5.54 2.51
N LEU A 25 -7.35 5.43 1.74
CA LEU A 25 -7.37 4.64 0.50
C LEU A 25 -6.35 5.14 -0.53
N ARG A 26 -6.03 6.42 -0.53
CA ARG A 26 -5.02 7.03 -1.39
C ARG A 26 -3.59 6.81 -0.91
N SER A 27 -3.42 6.40 0.34
CA SER A 27 -2.12 6.10 0.95
C SER A 27 -1.75 4.62 0.86
N VAL A 28 -2.74 3.73 0.73
CA VAL A 28 -2.55 2.28 0.70
C VAL A 28 -2.59 1.77 -0.74
N ALA A 29 -1.72 0.83 -1.05
CA ALA A 29 -1.68 0.14 -2.32
C ALA A 29 -1.72 -1.38 -2.12
N GLN A 30 -2.43 -2.06 -2.98
CA GLN A 30 -2.35 -3.51 -3.13
C GLN A 30 -1.13 -3.82 -4.00
N VAL A 31 -0.34 -4.80 -3.60
CA VAL A 31 0.80 -5.31 -4.36
C VAL A 31 0.41 -6.66 -4.96
N ARG A 32 0.64 -6.82 -6.25
CA ARG A 32 0.50 -8.09 -6.96
C ARG A 32 1.88 -8.54 -7.41
N ILE A 33 2.23 -9.76 -7.06
CA ILE A 33 3.49 -10.38 -7.39
C ILE A 33 3.23 -11.55 -8.31
N THR A 34 3.90 -11.57 -9.45
CA THR A 34 3.92 -12.73 -10.35
C THR A 34 5.29 -13.37 -10.24
N GLY A 35 5.32 -14.65 -9.93
CA GLY A 35 6.52 -15.46 -9.79
C GLY A 35 6.33 -16.84 -10.41
N TYR A 36 7.27 -17.73 -10.18
CA TYR A 36 7.14 -19.16 -10.47
C TYR A 36 7.15 -19.93 -9.16
N GLU A 37 6.30 -20.91 -9.06
CA GLU A 37 6.35 -21.88 -7.98
C GLU A 37 7.55 -22.81 -8.22
N VAL A 38 8.43 -22.94 -7.23
CA VAL A 38 9.56 -23.86 -7.31
C VAL A 38 9.04 -25.28 -7.02
N GLU A 39 9.01 -26.13 -8.05
CA GLU A 39 8.67 -27.54 -7.87
C GLU A 39 9.89 -28.32 -7.39
N PHE A 40 9.98 -28.59 -6.09
CA PHE A 40 11.12 -29.30 -5.48
C PHE A 40 11.35 -30.71 -6.02
N LYS A 41 10.32 -31.36 -6.61
CA LYS A 41 10.45 -32.68 -7.22
C LYS A 41 11.16 -32.66 -8.58
N ASN A 42 11.05 -31.54 -9.30
CA ASN A 42 11.64 -31.37 -10.63
C ASN A 42 12.26 -29.95 -10.74
N PRO A 43 13.37 -29.67 -10.06
CA PRO A 43 13.94 -28.34 -9.97
C PRO A 43 14.43 -27.75 -11.29
N TRP A 44 14.56 -28.57 -12.33
CA TRP A 44 14.88 -28.15 -13.70
C TRP A 44 13.66 -27.80 -14.55
N GLN A 45 12.44 -28.08 -14.08
CA GLN A 45 11.23 -27.63 -14.74
C GLN A 45 10.78 -26.31 -14.14
N ARG A 46 10.46 -25.34 -15.00
CA ARG A 46 9.78 -24.13 -14.53
C ARG A 46 8.40 -24.54 -13.99
N GLY A 47 8.17 -24.31 -12.73
CA GLY A 47 6.86 -24.48 -12.13
C GLY A 47 5.79 -23.60 -12.79
N SER A 48 4.55 -23.86 -12.50
CA SER A 48 3.44 -23.01 -12.94
C SER A 48 3.63 -21.59 -12.43
N GLY A 49 3.23 -20.60 -13.24
CA GLY A 49 3.23 -19.20 -12.80
C GLY A 49 2.32 -19.05 -11.56
N SER A 50 2.86 -18.44 -10.52
CA SER A 50 2.13 -18.14 -9.29
C SER A 50 1.83 -16.64 -9.21
N THR A 51 0.66 -16.29 -8.66
CA THR A 51 0.31 -14.90 -8.37
C THR A 51 -0.03 -14.79 -6.89
N SER A 52 0.66 -13.93 -6.19
CA SER A 52 0.39 -13.61 -4.80
C SER A 52 0.09 -12.12 -4.63
N TYR A 53 -0.51 -11.79 -3.49
CA TYR A 53 -0.94 -10.44 -3.18
C TYR A 53 -0.40 -10.03 -1.82
N GLY A 54 -0.07 -8.76 -1.69
CA GLY A 54 0.34 -8.11 -0.46
C GLY A 54 -0.18 -6.69 -0.40
N SER A 55 0.29 -5.96 0.58
CA SER A 55 -0.05 -4.55 0.78
C SER A 55 1.21 -3.70 0.86
N ALA A 56 1.10 -2.46 0.45
CA ALA A 56 2.13 -1.45 0.60
C ALA A 56 1.51 -0.12 1.04
N VAL A 57 2.31 0.70 1.68
CA VAL A 57 1.91 2.04 2.12
C VAL A 57 2.80 3.07 1.42
N LEU A 58 2.18 4.08 0.85
CA LEU A 58 2.89 5.20 0.25
C LEU A 58 3.43 6.13 1.34
N ILE A 59 4.72 6.35 1.31
CA ILE A 59 5.43 7.27 2.21
C ILE A 59 5.98 8.46 1.44
N ASN A 60 6.43 9.47 2.16
CA ASN A 60 7.03 10.66 1.56
C ASN A 60 8.23 10.29 0.65
N GLY A 61 8.39 11.03 -0.45
CA GLY A 61 9.45 10.82 -1.44
C GLY A 61 9.10 9.80 -2.51
N ASP A 62 7.80 9.63 -2.82
CA ASP A 62 7.28 8.79 -3.89
C ASP A 62 7.76 7.33 -3.79
N ARG A 63 7.72 6.77 -2.59
CA ARG A 63 8.09 5.39 -2.30
C ARG A 63 6.96 4.65 -1.61
N LEU A 64 6.84 3.38 -1.96
CA LEU A 64 5.93 2.45 -1.31
C LEU A 64 6.76 1.54 -0.39
N ILE A 65 6.36 1.46 0.88
CA ILE A 65 6.94 0.52 1.84
C ILE A 65 6.09 -0.75 1.91
N THR A 66 6.73 -1.89 1.83
CA THR A 66 6.12 -3.23 1.96
C THR A 66 7.07 -4.16 2.72
N ASN A 67 6.65 -5.39 2.98
CA ASN A 67 7.53 -6.39 3.57
C ASN A 67 8.46 -7.03 2.52
N ALA A 68 9.70 -7.31 2.91
CA ALA A 68 10.68 -7.92 2.00
C ALA A 68 10.26 -9.33 1.56
N HIS A 69 9.69 -10.14 2.47
CA HIS A 69 9.22 -11.48 2.14
C HIS A 69 8.08 -11.48 1.10
N VAL A 70 7.29 -10.39 1.00
CA VAL A 70 6.22 -10.26 0.01
C VAL A 70 6.77 -10.24 -1.41
N ILE A 71 7.97 -9.68 -1.60
CA ILE A 71 8.59 -9.48 -2.92
C ILE A 71 9.79 -10.40 -3.21
N ALA A 72 10.13 -11.31 -2.29
CA ALA A 72 11.37 -12.10 -2.33
C ALA A 72 11.51 -12.94 -3.61
N GLU A 73 10.42 -13.47 -4.16
CA GLU A 73 10.42 -14.33 -5.36
C GLU A 73 9.74 -13.67 -6.57
N ALA A 74 9.63 -12.34 -6.53
CA ALA A 74 8.92 -11.59 -7.54
C ALA A 74 9.72 -11.50 -8.86
N LEU A 75 9.15 -12.01 -9.94
CA LEU A 75 9.59 -11.72 -11.31
C LEU A 75 8.98 -10.43 -11.83
N ARG A 76 7.77 -10.14 -11.40
CA ARG A 76 7.05 -8.92 -11.74
C ARG A 76 6.28 -8.43 -10.53
N ILE A 77 6.40 -7.15 -10.26
CA ILE A 77 5.69 -6.46 -9.18
C ILE A 77 4.80 -5.41 -9.81
N GLU A 78 3.53 -5.44 -9.45
CA GLU A 78 2.55 -4.45 -9.86
C GLU A 78 1.82 -3.92 -8.62
N VAL A 79 1.48 -2.65 -8.63
CA VAL A 79 0.79 -1.99 -7.52
C VAL A 79 -0.47 -1.30 -8.01
N LYS A 80 -1.48 -1.31 -7.16
CA LYS A 80 -2.76 -0.65 -7.39
C LYS A 80 -3.16 0.11 -6.14
N ARG A 81 -3.48 1.41 -6.25
CA ARG A 81 -3.98 2.18 -5.11
C ARG A 81 -5.37 1.71 -4.68
N GLY A 82 -5.71 1.93 -3.42
CA GLY A 82 -7.00 1.56 -2.85
C GLY A 82 -8.19 2.30 -3.49
N ASP A 83 -7.95 3.48 -4.07
CA ASP A 83 -8.96 4.32 -4.73
C ASP A 83 -9.02 4.16 -6.26
N SER A 84 -8.30 3.20 -6.85
CA SER A 84 -8.14 3.03 -8.29
C SER A 84 -8.12 1.56 -8.69
N ASP A 85 -8.65 1.24 -9.85
CA ASP A 85 -8.58 -0.13 -10.41
C ASP A 85 -7.41 -0.34 -11.36
N ARG A 86 -6.60 0.69 -11.60
CA ARG A 86 -5.44 0.62 -12.49
C ARG A 86 -4.23 0.02 -11.79
N TRP A 87 -3.60 -0.96 -12.45
CA TRP A 87 -2.33 -1.54 -12.06
C TRP A 87 -1.16 -0.79 -12.70
N TYR A 88 -0.10 -0.59 -11.92
CA TYR A 88 1.13 0.06 -12.33
C TYR A 88 2.30 -0.85 -12.04
N GLN A 89 3.26 -0.92 -12.96
CA GLN A 89 4.48 -1.66 -12.72
C GLN A 89 5.35 -0.94 -11.70
N ALA A 90 5.84 -1.69 -10.72
CA ALA A 90 6.75 -1.21 -9.68
C ALA A 90 8.09 -1.93 -9.78
N THR A 91 9.14 -1.26 -9.30
CA THR A 91 10.49 -1.80 -9.19
C THR A 91 10.98 -1.69 -7.75
N ILE A 92 11.88 -2.57 -7.37
CA ILE A 92 12.51 -2.56 -6.05
C ILE A 92 13.58 -1.45 -6.02
N ASP A 93 13.45 -0.51 -5.09
CA ASP A 93 14.47 0.52 -4.81
C ASP A 93 15.47 0.02 -3.77
N LYS A 94 14.99 -0.51 -2.65
CA LYS A 94 15.81 -1.04 -1.55
C LYS A 94 15.16 -2.21 -0.86
N VAL A 95 15.97 -3.12 -0.33
CA VAL A 95 15.54 -4.22 0.52
C VAL A 95 16.37 -4.20 1.80
N GLY A 96 15.70 -4.37 2.93
CA GLY A 96 16.31 -4.53 4.24
C GLY A 96 15.93 -5.88 4.82
N ASP A 97 16.67 -6.92 4.51
CA ASP A 97 16.38 -8.30 4.90
C ASP A 97 16.26 -8.46 6.42
N ALA A 98 17.14 -7.81 7.18
CA ALA A 98 17.13 -7.87 8.64
C ALA A 98 15.88 -7.24 9.28
N SER A 99 15.22 -6.30 8.59
CA SER A 99 14.02 -5.62 9.05
C SER A 99 12.74 -6.14 8.41
N ASP A 100 12.84 -7.06 7.45
CA ASP A 100 11.73 -7.50 6.59
C ASP A 100 10.98 -6.33 5.93
N LEU A 101 11.71 -5.31 5.49
CA LEU A 101 11.15 -4.15 4.81
C LEU A 101 11.73 -4.00 3.42
N ALA A 102 10.90 -3.55 2.49
CA ALA A 102 11.32 -3.20 1.14
C ALA A 102 10.68 -1.89 0.70
N LEU A 103 11.40 -1.15 -0.13
CA LEU A 103 10.92 0.06 -0.78
C LEU A 103 10.73 -0.22 -2.28
N LEU A 104 9.56 0.15 -2.77
CA LEU A 104 9.20 0.06 -4.18
C LEU A 104 9.02 1.47 -4.76
N VAL A 105 9.29 1.60 -6.05
CA VAL A 105 9.10 2.82 -6.84
C VAL A 105 8.28 2.49 -8.08
N VAL A 106 7.35 3.37 -8.43
CA VAL A 106 6.56 3.30 -9.66
C VAL A 106 7.10 4.33 -10.65
N ALA A 107 7.45 3.90 -11.85
CA ALA A 107 8.01 4.80 -12.88
C ALA A 107 6.96 5.75 -13.46
N ASP A 108 5.69 5.35 -13.47
CA ASP A 108 4.60 6.17 -13.98
C ASP A 108 4.15 7.19 -12.93
N ASN A 109 4.53 8.45 -13.11
CA ASN A 109 4.16 9.55 -12.21
C ASN A 109 2.65 9.76 -12.07
N SER A 110 1.82 9.20 -12.94
CA SER A 110 0.36 9.28 -12.80
C SER A 110 -0.15 8.53 -11.58
N PHE A 111 0.61 7.54 -11.08
CA PHE A 111 0.34 6.86 -9.82
C PHE A 111 0.32 7.81 -8.64
N TYR A 112 1.23 8.77 -8.60
CA TYR A 112 1.41 9.68 -7.45
C TYR A 112 0.49 10.91 -7.47
N LYS A 113 -0.05 11.29 -8.63
CA LYS A 113 -0.81 12.55 -8.79
C LYS A 113 -2.00 12.72 -7.85
N SER A 114 -2.67 11.62 -7.50
CA SER A 114 -3.84 11.63 -6.61
C SER A 114 -3.58 10.90 -5.29
N SER A 115 -2.34 10.50 -5.06
CA SER A 115 -1.95 9.78 -3.84
C SER A 115 -1.73 10.74 -2.68
N LYS A 116 -1.86 10.22 -1.46
CA LYS A 116 -1.60 10.96 -0.22
C LYS A 116 -0.58 10.20 0.62
N PRO A 117 0.71 10.57 0.54
CA PRO A 117 1.75 9.87 1.30
C PRO A 117 1.54 10.02 2.81
N VAL A 118 1.85 8.96 3.54
CA VAL A 118 1.87 8.95 5.00
C VAL A 118 3.23 9.46 5.48
N THR A 119 3.22 10.32 6.48
CA THR A 119 4.44 10.76 7.14
C THR A 119 4.80 9.77 8.25
N LEU A 120 6.03 9.26 8.23
CA LEU A 120 6.53 8.39 9.28
C LEU A 120 6.68 9.17 10.60
N GLY A 121 6.07 8.64 11.66
CA GLY A 121 6.18 9.20 13.00
C GLY A 121 7.58 9.00 13.61
N LYS A 122 7.95 9.88 14.55
CA LYS A 122 9.18 9.76 15.32
C LYS A 122 8.82 9.33 16.74
N ASN A 123 9.53 8.31 17.26
CA ASN A 123 9.49 7.89 18.67
C ASN A 123 8.06 7.84 19.27
N ILE A 124 7.26 6.89 18.82
CA ILE A 124 5.95 6.65 19.41
C ILE A 124 6.17 5.84 20.70
N PRO A 125 5.77 6.36 21.88
CA PRO A 125 5.89 5.61 23.13
C PRO A 125 5.08 4.32 23.09
N VAL A 126 5.60 3.27 23.75
CA VAL A 126 4.87 2.00 23.90
C VAL A 126 3.57 2.25 24.67
N GLY A 127 2.45 1.74 24.15
CA GLY A 127 1.12 1.93 24.73
C GLY A 127 0.40 3.20 24.28
N SER A 128 0.91 3.93 23.29
CA SER A 128 0.18 5.02 22.66
C SER A 128 -0.97 4.49 21.83
N ASP A 129 -2.11 5.19 21.87
CA ASP A 129 -3.24 4.89 20.98
C ASP A 129 -2.84 5.17 19.54
N VAL A 130 -3.09 4.20 18.66
CA VAL A 130 -2.94 4.32 17.21
C VAL A 130 -4.32 4.35 16.57
N MET A 131 -4.56 5.36 15.73
CA MET A 131 -5.76 5.45 14.91
C MET A 131 -5.51 4.89 13.52
#